data_ac4980aacb1e78a724756559cc06ef42
#
_entry.id   ac4980aacb1e78a724756559cc06ef42
#
_cell.length_a   1.000
_cell.length_b   1.000
_cell.length_c   1.000
_cell.angle_alpha   90.00
_cell.angle_beta   90.00
_cell.angle_gamma   90.00
#
_symmetry.space_group_name_H-M   'P 1'
#
loop_
_entity.id
_entity.type
_entity.pdbx_description
1 polymer ?
#
loop_
_entity_poly.entity_id
_entity_poly.type
_entity_poly.pdbx_seq_one_letter_code
_entity_poly.pdbx_strand_id
1 'polypeptide(L)'
;MTGTDRLEISAVIPARNEAENLPELIAEIHAALKGRDYEIIVVDDGSTDDTPKILAGLSRSDARLVHARHPSSLGRSAAVYTAARQARGSRIVTLDGDGQNDPAYIPVLADRLDDPDVGLVAGQRLGRKDTGAKRAASKIANAVRGRLLGDGTRDTACGLKAFRPGAYLDLPYFETMHRFLPALFLADGWKVDLVDVVDRPRRHGVSKYGNLDRLLVGIPDLFGVAWLTRRRRKSPIALARKGQEKES
;
A
#
# COMPACT_ATOMS: atom_id res chain seq x y z
N MET A 1 -26.94 -11.89 3.21
CA MET A 1 -26.66 -10.52 2.73
C MET A 1 -26.40 -10.63 1.25
N THR A 2 -27.35 -10.22 0.44
CA THR A 2 -27.40 -10.35 -1.01
C THR A 2 -26.33 -9.50 -1.70
N GLY A 3 -25.69 -10.06 -2.74
CA GLY A 3 -24.44 -9.65 -3.37
C GLY A 3 -24.43 -8.38 -4.24
N THR A 4 -24.98 -7.23 -3.77
CA THR A 4 -25.12 -6.01 -4.60
C THR A 4 -24.41 -4.76 -4.06
N ASP A 5 -23.68 -4.84 -2.93
CA ASP A 5 -23.06 -3.65 -2.30
C ASP A 5 -21.54 -3.64 -2.27
N ARG A 6 -20.87 -4.50 -3.05
CA ARG A 6 -19.41 -4.57 -3.05
C ARG A 6 -18.84 -3.70 -4.15
N LEU A 7 -18.19 -2.60 -3.75
CA LEU A 7 -17.45 -1.74 -4.68
C LEU A 7 -16.30 -2.49 -5.34
N GLU A 8 -15.84 -1.99 -6.47
CA GLU A 8 -14.71 -2.57 -7.19
C GLU A 8 -13.39 -2.20 -6.53
N ILE A 9 -13.20 -0.92 -6.20
CA ILE A 9 -11.93 -0.37 -5.73
C ILE A 9 -12.13 0.46 -4.47
N SER A 10 -11.25 0.26 -3.47
CA SER A 10 -11.04 1.20 -2.37
C SER A 10 -9.65 1.83 -2.55
N ALA A 11 -9.60 3.11 -2.94
CA ALA A 11 -8.36 3.89 -2.98
C ALA A 11 -8.03 4.36 -1.56
N VAL A 12 -6.87 3.92 -1.03
CA VAL A 12 -6.48 4.12 0.37
C VAL A 12 -5.31 5.07 0.49
N ILE A 13 -5.45 6.13 1.29
CA ILE A 13 -4.46 7.17 1.49
C ILE A 13 -4.15 7.29 2.98
N PRO A 14 -3.02 6.75 3.47
CA PRO A 14 -2.48 7.12 4.77
C PRO A 14 -1.92 8.54 4.68
N ALA A 15 -2.43 9.46 5.51
CA ALA A 15 -2.06 10.87 5.48
C ALA A 15 -1.64 11.37 6.86
N ARG A 16 -0.61 12.21 6.88
CA ARG A 16 -0.22 12.95 8.09
C ARG A 16 0.37 14.31 7.72
N ASN A 17 -0.31 15.40 8.10
CA ASN A 17 0.06 16.77 7.76
C ASN A 17 0.23 16.92 6.23
N GLU A 18 -0.84 16.65 5.51
CA GLU A 18 -0.92 16.70 4.05
C GLU A 18 -2.08 17.61 3.58
N ALA A 19 -2.41 18.64 4.38
CA ALA A 19 -3.53 19.56 4.14
C ALA A 19 -3.53 20.16 2.73
N GLU A 20 -2.36 20.55 2.22
CA GLU A 20 -2.20 21.21 0.92
C GLU A 20 -2.26 20.20 -0.26
N ASN A 21 -1.89 18.93 -0.04
CA ASN A 21 -1.80 17.94 -1.11
C ASN A 21 -3.12 17.19 -1.35
N LEU A 22 -3.90 16.92 -0.28
CA LEU A 22 -5.06 16.04 -0.33
C LEU A 22 -6.20 16.50 -1.25
N PRO A 23 -6.59 17.79 -1.31
CA PRO A 23 -7.69 18.21 -2.16
C PRO A 23 -7.46 17.89 -3.64
N GLU A 24 -6.26 18.17 -4.14
CA GLU A 24 -5.91 17.91 -5.54
C GLU A 24 -5.74 16.41 -5.79
N LEU A 25 -5.09 15.67 -4.88
CA LEU A 25 -4.93 14.23 -4.98
C LEU A 25 -6.28 13.51 -5.05
N ILE A 26 -7.26 13.90 -4.22
CA ILE A 26 -8.61 13.34 -4.24
C ILE A 26 -9.29 13.63 -5.57
N ALA A 27 -9.19 14.85 -6.09
CA ALA A 27 -9.75 15.20 -7.40
C ALA A 27 -9.11 14.37 -8.54
N GLU A 28 -7.81 14.15 -8.51
CA GLU A 28 -7.12 13.30 -9.48
C GLU A 28 -7.54 11.83 -9.39
N ILE A 29 -7.80 11.30 -8.18
CA ILE A 29 -8.32 9.94 -8.00
C ILE A 29 -9.72 9.82 -8.61
N HIS A 30 -10.59 10.80 -8.41
CA HIS A 30 -11.90 10.83 -9.06
C HIS A 30 -11.79 10.81 -10.59
N ALA A 31 -10.84 11.56 -11.14
CA ALA A 31 -10.59 11.58 -12.58
C ALA A 31 -10.08 10.21 -13.09
N ALA A 32 -9.15 9.59 -12.37
CA ALA A 32 -8.55 8.31 -12.73
C ALA A 32 -9.54 7.13 -12.64
N LEU A 33 -10.52 7.22 -11.74
CA LEU A 33 -11.54 6.19 -11.50
C LEU A 33 -12.90 6.51 -12.12
N LYS A 34 -12.95 7.47 -13.05
CA LYS A 34 -14.19 7.81 -13.74
C LYS A 34 -14.78 6.58 -14.46
N GLY A 35 -16.05 6.28 -14.15
CA GLY A 35 -16.76 5.11 -14.71
C GLY A 35 -16.56 3.78 -13.97
N ARG A 36 -15.80 3.79 -12.87
CA ARG A 36 -15.62 2.63 -11.98
C ARG A 36 -16.47 2.80 -10.69
N ASP A 37 -16.77 1.70 -10.03
CA ASP A 37 -17.40 1.70 -8.70
C ASP A 37 -16.30 1.71 -7.62
N TYR A 38 -16.17 2.83 -6.90
CA TYR A 38 -15.08 3.02 -5.97
C TYR A 38 -15.45 3.88 -4.77
N GLU A 39 -14.60 3.80 -3.77
CA GLU A 39 -14.51 4.73 -2.65
C GLU A 39 -13.06 5.20 -2.44
N ILE A 40 -12.91 6.33 -1.77
CA ILE A 40 -11.62 6.85 -1.32
C ILE A 40 -11.62 6.83 0.20
N ILE A 41 -10.65 6.16 0.81
CA ILE A 41 -10.51 6.11 2.27
C ILE A 41 -9.23 6.84 2.64
N VAL A 42 -9.36 7.99 3.29
CA VAL A 42 -8.22 8.73 3.84
C VAL A 42 -8.16 8.49 5.34
N VAL A 43 -7.04 7.94 5.80
CA VAL A 43 -6.77 7.78 7.24
C VAL A 43 -5.79 8.86 7.68
N ASP A 44 -6.31 9.84 8.41
CA ASP A 44 -5.50 10.87 9.08
C ASP A 44 -4.79 10.27 10.30
N ASP A 45 -3.48 10.05 10.17
CA ASP A 45 -2.66 9.46 11.21
C ASP A 45 -2.16 10.51 12.23
N GLY A 46 -3.11 11.16 12.92
CA GLY A 46 -2.84 12.10 13.99
C GLY A 46 -2.19 13.39 13.50
N SER A 47 -2.70 13.99 12.43
CA SER A 47 -2.23 15.29 11.93
C SER A 47 -2.41 16.42 12.94
N THR A 48 -1.48 17.38 12.89
CA THR A 48 -1.43 18.58 13.72
C THR A 48 -1.68 19.88 12.95
N ASP A 49 -1.78 19.79 11.63
CA ASP A 49 -2.15 20.86 10.71
C ASP A 49 -3.66 20.87 10.40
N ASP A 50 -4.07 21.58 9.34
CA ASP A 50 -5.46 21.65 8.90
C ASP A 50 -5.97 20.39 8.16
N THR A 51 -5.19 19.32 8.04
CA THR A 51 -5.60 18.07 7.38
C THR A 51 -6.97 17.56 7.83
N PRO A 52 -7.24 17.40 9.16
CA PRO A 52 -8.53 16.87 9.60
C PRO A 52 -9.71 17.77 9.26
N LYS A 53 -9.51 19.10 9.28
CA LYS A 53 -10.54 20.08 8.94
C LYS A 53 -10.89 20.02 7.46
N ILE A 54 -9.88 19.95 6.60
CA ILE A 54 -10.04 19.83 5.14
C ILE A 54 -10.77 18.53 4.80
N LEU A 55 -10.33 17.39 5.35
CA LEU A 55 -10.98 16.10 5.10
C LEU A 55 -12.43 16.07 5.59
N ALA A 56 -12.73 16.65 6.75
CA ALA A 56 -14.09 16.77 7.24
C ALA A 56 -14.97 17.66 6.34
N GLY A 57 -14.39 18.67 5.71
CA GLY A 57 -15.07 19.49 4.69
C GLY A 57 -15.37 18.70 3.43
N LEU A 58 -14.36 18.05 2.86
CA LEU A 58 -14.48 17.27 1.63
C LEU A 58 -15.44 16.10 1.77
N SER A 59 -15.39 15.35 2.87
CA SER A 59 -16.25 14.18 3.08
C SER A 59 -17.74 14.52 3.25
N ARG A 60 -18.10 15.76 3.58
CA ARG A 60 -19.50 16.21 3.60
C ARG A 60 -20.08 16.41 2.20
N SER A 61 -19.24 16.79 1.25
CA SER A 61 -19.64 17.08 -0.14
C SER A 61 -19.42 15.91 -1.09
N ASP A 62 -18.68 14.89 -0.65
CA ASP A 62 -18.34 13.72 -1.45
C ASP A 62 -18.69 12.42 -0.73
N ALA A 63 -19.78 11.78 -1.15
CA ALA A 63 -20.26 10.52 -0.58
C ALA A 63 -19.32 9.33 -0.81
N ARG A 64 -18.34 9.43 -1.73
CA ARG A 64 -17.31 8.41 -1.97
C ARG A 64 -16.10 8.56 -1.07
N LEU A 65 -15.94 9.71 -0.38
CA LEU A 65 -14.82 9.99 0.50
C LEU A 65 -15.13 9.59 1.95
N VAL A 66 -14.42 8.61 2.45
CA VAL A 66 -14.44 8.18 3.84
C VAL A 66 -13.23 8.77 4.55
N HIS A 67 -13.45 9.49 5.65
CA HIS A 67 -12.41 10.04 6.50
C HIS A 67 -12.38 9.29 7.83
N ALA A 68 -11.27 8.60 8.10
CA ALA A 68 -10.96 8.02 9.41
C ALA A 68 -9.80 8.77 10.05
N ARG A 69 -9.73 8.81 11.39
CA ARG A 69 -8.67 9.52 12.11
C ARG A 69 -8.16 8.71 13.30
N HIS A 70 -6.83 8.69 13.45
CA HIS A 70 -6.17 8.20 14.65
C HIS A 70 -5.99 9.36 15.66
N PRO A 71 -6.09 9.11 16.99
CA PRO A 71 -5.90 10.14 18.00
C PRO A 71 -4.45 10.64 18.07
N SER A 72 -3.50 9.81 17.66
CA SER A 72 -2.07 10.10 17.53
C SER A 72 -1.48 9.33 16.37
N SER A 73 -0.25 9.65 15.95
CA SER A 73 0.40 8.91 14.86
C SER A 73 0.73 7.48 15.30
N LEU A 74 0.17 6.53 14.62
CA LEU A 74 0.39 5.08 14.78
C LEU A 74 1.22 4.50 13.63
N GLY A 75 1.57 5.34 12.66
CA GLY A 75 2.38 4.97 11.50
C GLY A 75 1.57 4.45 10.32
N ARG A 76 2.27 4.41 9.16
CA ARG A 76 1.67 4.05 7.88
C ARG A 76 0.99 2.69 7.86
N SER A 77 1.62 1.67 8.48
CA SER A 77 1.04 0.32 8.51
C SER A 77 -0.29 0.29 9.25
N ALA A 78 -0.40 1.02 10.36
CA ALA A 78 -1.65 1.15 11.11
C ALA A 78 -2.73 1.84 10.28
N ALA A 79 -2.38 2.93 9.59
CA ALA A 79 -3.33 3.66 8.76
C ALA A 79 -3.86 2.80 7.60
N VAL A 80 -2.98 2.06 6.90
CA VAL A 80 -3.41 1.12 5.84
C VAL A 80 -4.25 -0.02 6.42
N TYR A 81 -3.90 -0.55 7.60
CA TYR A 81 -4.67 -1.60 8.26
C TYR A 81 -6.06 -1.12 8.68
N THR A 82 -6.16 0.09 9.24
CA THR A 82 -7.44 0.73 9.59
C THR A 82 -8.33 0.89 8.36
N ALA A 83 -7.76 1.39 7.25
CA ALA A 83 -8.48 1.51 5.99
C ALA A 83 -8.92 0.16 5.43
N ALA A 84 -8.05 -0.85 5.44
CA ALA A 84 -8.37 -2.18 4.93
C ALA A 84 -9.54 -2.85 5.67
N ARG A 85 -9.69 -2.58 6.97
CA ARG A 85 -10.82 -3.06 7.76
C ARG A 85 -12.15 -2.36 7.46
N GLN A 86 -12.11 -1.17 6.90
CA GLN A 86 -13.28 -0.37 6.53
C GLN A 86 -13.61 -0.48 5.04
N ALA A 87 -12.67 -0.96 4.24
CA ALA A 87 -12.79 -1.03 2.78
C ALA A 87 -13.94 -1.95 2.35
N ARG A 88 -14.80 -1.43 1.46
CA ARG A 88 -15.89 -2.16 0.82
C ARG A 88 -15.51 -2.67 -0.58
N GLY A 89 -14.42 -2.15 -1.14
CA GLY A 89 -13.92 -2.58 -2.44
C GLY A 89 -13.40 -4.02 -2.41
N SER A 90 -13.58 -4.73 -3.52
CA SER A 90 -12.98 -6.05 -3.72
C SER A 90 -11.46 -5.98 -3.86
N ARG A 91 -10.92 -4.80 -4.17
CA ARG A 91 -9.51 -4.47 -4.36
C ARG A 91 -9.17 -3.20 -3.60
N ILE A 92 -8.07 -3.21 -2.88
CA ILE A 92 -7.51 -2.01 -2.25
C ILE A 92 -6.33 -1.54 -3.09
N VAL A 93 -6.25 -0.24 -3.39
CA VAL A 93 -5.07 0.39 -3.98
C VAL A 93 -4.59 1.50 -3.05
N THR A 94 -3.33 1.40 -2.59
CA THR A 94 -2.72 2.40 -1.70
C THR A 94 -1.94 3.45 -2.49
N LEU A 95 -1.98 4.70 -2.01
CA LEU A 95 -1.18 5.83 -2.49
C LEU A 95 -0.63 6.62 -1.30
N ASP A 96 0.48 7.33 -1.51
CA ASP A 96 0.98 8.29 -0.52
C ASP A 96 0.21 9.62 -0.60
N GLY A 97 -0.06 10.23 0.54
CA GLY A 97 -0.82 11.50 0.63
C GLY A 97 -0.08 12.74 0.10
N ASP A 98 1.23 12.60 -0.23
CA ASP A 98 2.09 13.71 -0.67
C ASP A 98 2.03 14.00 -2.18
N GLY A 99 1.16 13.32 -2.92
CA GLY A 99 0.93 13.51 -4.36
C GLY A 99 2.04 13.00 -5.27
N GLN A 100 3.07 12.30 -4.75
CA GLN A 100 4.14 11.76 -5.59
C GLN A 100 3.68 10.56 -6.43
N ASN A 101 2.73 9.80 -5.95
CA ASN A 101 2.17 8.68 -6.69
C ASN A 101 1.11 9.17 -7.68
N ASP A 102 1.24 8.81 -8.96
CA ASP A 102 0.26 9.16 -9.98
C ASP A 102 -1.00 8.30 -9.85
N PRO A 103 -2.20 8.89 -9.59
CA PRO A 103 -3.46 8.16 -9.53
C PRO A 103 -3.83 7.42 -10.81
N ALA A 104 -3.28 7.78 -11.98
CA ALA A 104 -3.50 7.07 -13.23
C ALA A 104 -3.07 5.59 -13.18
N TYR A 105 -2.19 5.23 -12.22
CA TYR A 105 -1.81 3.83 -12.01
C TYR A 105 -2.84 3.03 -11.19
N ILE A 106 -3.84 3.66 -10.56
CA ILE A 106 -4.83 2.94 -9.74
C ILE A 106 -5.55 1.84 -10.56
N PRO A 107 -6.19 2.16 -11.71
CA PRO A 107 -6.84 1.13 -12.51
C PRO A 107 -5.85 0.08 -13.03
N VAL A 108 -4.65 0.51 -13.43
CA VAL A 108 -3.61 -0.40 -13.93
C VAL A 108 -3.21 -1.46 -12.90
N LEU A 109 -3.01 -1.06 -11.63
CA LEU A 109 -2.67 -2.00 -10.58
C LEU A 109 -3.88 -2.84 -10.16
N ALA A 110 -5.07 -2.24 -10.11
CA ALA A 110 -6.29 -2.94 -9.73
C ALA A 110 -6.64 -4.06 -10.71
N ASP A 111 -6.52 -3.80 -12.02
CA ASP A 111 -6.86 -4.77 -13.07
C ASP A 111 -5.89 -5.97 -13.11
N ARG A 112 -4.65 -5.82 -12.65
CA ARG A 112 -3.72 -6.96 -12.49
C ARG A 112 -4.17 -7.98 -11.44
N LEU A 113 -5.05 -7.57 -10.51
CA LEU A 113 -5.68 -8.48 -9.56
C LEU A 113 -6.84 -9.32 -10.18
N ASP A 114 -7.11 -9.20 -11.48
CA ASP A 114 -8.05 -10.08 -12.17
C ASP A 114 -7.53 -11.53 -12.23
N ASP A 115 -6.19 -11.69 -12.31
CA ASP A 115 -5.58 -13.02 -12.08
C ASP A 115 -5.88 -13.45 -10.63
N PRO A 116 -6.66 -14.52 -10.43
CA PRO A 116 -7.07 -14.97 -9.11
C PRO A 116 -5.88 -15.38 -8.23
N ASP A 117 -4.73 -15.73 -8.78
CA ASP A 117 -3.53 -16.11 -8.07
C ASP A 117 -2.75 -14.91 -7.55
N VAL A 118 -2.92 -13.74 -8.13
CA VAL A 118 -2.26 -12.52 -7.69
C VAL A 118 -2.93 -11.98 -6.43
N GLY A 119 -2.18 -11.95 -5.33
CA GLY A 119 -2.61 -11.37 -4.07
C GLY A 119 -2.18 -9.92 -3.90
N LEU A 120 -1.04 -9.56 -4.48
CA LEU A 120 -0.42 -8.24 -4.41
C LEU A 120 0.14 -7.83 -5.77
N VAL A 121 -0.12 -6.59 -6.14
CA VAL A 121 0.57 -5.87 -7.23
C VAL A 121 1.36 -4.73 -6.61
N ALA A 122 2.67 -4.66 -6.83
CA ALA A 122 3.53 -3.65 -6.23
C ALA A 122 4.18 -2.75 -7.29
N GLY A 123 4.03 -1.45 -7.14
CA GLY A 123 4.71 -0.47 -7.97
C GLY A 123 6.23 -0.52 -7.77
N GLN A 124 6.98 -0.40 -8.85
CA GLN A 124 8.44 -0.34 -8.89
C GLN A 124 8.85 0.98 -9.53
N ARG A 125 9.36 1.93 -8.74
CA ARG A 125 9.71 3.26 -9.26
C ARG A 125 10.87 3.22 -10.22
N LEU A 126 10.67 3.75 -11.41
CA LEU A 126 11.71 3.98 -12.40
C LEU A 126 12.46 5.29 -12.11
N GLY A 127 13.75 5.34 -12.45
CA GLY A 127 14.51 6.58 -12.57
C GLY A 127 14.83 7.32 -11.27
N ARG A 128 14.88 6.64 -10.11
CA ARG A 128 15.32 7.29 -8.85
C ARG A 128 16.69 7.96 -9.03
N LYS A 129 16.70 9.30 -8.88
CA LYS A 129 17.93 10.10 -8.92
C LYS A 129 18.68 10.02 -7.58
N ASP A 130 19.24 8.85 -7.28
CA ASP A 130 20.11 8.69 -6.10
C ASP A 130 21.57 9.03 -6.49
N THR A 131 22.32 9.67 -5.58
CA THR A 131 23.76 9.88 -5.74
C THR A 131 24.50 8.54 -5.77
N GLY A 132 25.66 8.46 -6.45
CA GLY A 132 26.40 7.19 -6.69
C GLY A 132 26.59 6.32 -5.43
N ALA A 133 27.02 6.93 -4.30
CA ALA A 133 27.22 6.20 -3.04
C ALA A 133 25.89 5.67 -2.45
N LYS A 134 24.80 6.46 -2.48
CA LYS A 134 23.49 6.04 -2.03
C LYS A 134 22.92 4.92 -2.91
N ARG A 135 23.18 4.97 -4.21
CA ARG A 135 22.76 3.93 -5.17
C ARG A 135 23.46 2.60 -4.89
N ALA A 136 24.77 2.62 -4.60
CA ALA A 136 25.54 1.42 -4.26
C ALA A 136 25.05 0.80 -2.95
N ALA A 137 24.88 1.60 -1.88
CA ALA A 137 24.35 1.14 -0.60
C ALA A 137 22.93 0.55 -0.73
N SER A 138 22.06 1.20 -1.50
CA SER A 138 20.70 0.71 -1.79
C SER A 138 20.71 -0.61 -2.56
N LYS A 139 21.62 -0.78 -3.54
CA LYS A 139 21.77 -2.05 -4.27
C LYS A 139 22.22 -3.20 -3.36
N ILE A 140 23.19 -2.95 -2.47
CA ILE A 140 23.66 -3.96 -1.51
C ILE A 140 22.53 -4.34 -0.54
N ALA A 141 21.85 -3.35 0.06
CA ALA A 141 20.75 -3.58 0.96
C ALA A 141 19.60 -4.37 0.28
N ASN A 142 19.26 -4.03 -0.96
CA ASN A 142 18.24 -4.75 -1.73
C ASN A 142 18.71 -6.17 -2.11
N ALA A 143 19.99 -6.37 -2.41
CA ALA A 143 20.52 -7.71 -2.70
C ALA A 143 20.51 -8.63 -1.47
N VAL A 144 20.92 -8.10 -0.30
CA VAL A 144 20.85 -8.84 0.98
C VAL A 144 19.39 -9.17 1.32
N ARG A 145 18.50 -8.18 1.21
CA ARG A 145 17.08 -8.37 1.45
C ARG A 145 16.47 -9.39 0.49
N GLY A 146 16.75 -9.27 -0.81
CA GLY A 146 16.24 -10.18 -1.84
C GLY A 146 16.68 -11.63 -1.62
N ARG A 147 17.93 -11.85 -1.14
CA ARG A 147 18.42 -13.19 -0.78
C ARG A 147 17.75 -13.76 0.47
N LEU A 148 17.47 -12.91 1.46
CA LEU A 148 16.83 -13.34 2.71
C LEU A 148 15.34 -13.62 2.56
N LEU A 149 14.64 -12.78 1.80
CA LEU A 149 13.18 -12.81 1.66
C LEU A 149 12.69 -13.47 0.35
N GLY A 150 13.53 -13.56 -0.67
CA GLY A 150 13.18 -14.22 -1.94
C GLY A 150 12.07 -13.52 -2.76
N ASP A 151 11.83 -12.23 -2.53
CA ASP A 151 10.64 -11.54 -3.06
C ASP A 151 10.83 -10.82 -4.41
N GLY A 152 12.03 -10.81 -4.96
CA GLY A 152 12.33 -10.22 -6.27
C GLY A 152 12.10 -8.71 -6.41
N THR A 153 11.71 -8.02 -5.35
CA THR A 153 11.29 -6.62 -5.37
C THR A 153 12.49 -5.69 -5.38
N ARG A 154 12.54 -4.77 -6.34
CA ARG A 154 13.59 -3.73 -6.45
C ARG A 154 13.30 -2.51 -5.58
N ASP A 155 12.03 -2.19 -5.34
CA ASP A 155 11.59 -1.02 -4.56
C ASP A 155 10.40 -1.35 -3.66
N THR A 156 10.68 -1.60 -2.40
CA THR A 156 9.65 -1.90 -1.39
C THR A 156 9.00 -0.68 -0.77
N ALA A 157 9.64 0.49 -0.97
CA ALA A 157 9.16 1.74 -0.39
C ALA A 157 8.12 2.46 -1.27
N CYS A 158 7.82 1.96 -2.47
CA CYS A 158 6.80 2.52 -3.33
C CYS A 158 5.44 2.49 -2.64
N GLY A 159 4.74 3.64 -2.65
CA GLY A 159 3.41 3.80 -2.06
C GLY A 159 2.32 3.08 -2.81
N LEU A 160 2.46 3.02 -4.14
CA LEU A 160 1.50 2.37 -5.03
C LEU A 160 1.55 0.85 -4.86
N LYS A 161 0.50 0.28 -4.28
CA LYS A 161 0.30 -1.16 -4.15
C LYS A 161 -1.18 -1.47 -4.26
N ALA A 162 -1.52 -2.53 -4.97
CA ALA A 162 -2.87 -3.06 -5.00
C ALA A 162 -2.90 -4.46 -4.39
N PHE A 163 -3.93 -4.78 -3.61
CA PHE A 163 -4.06 -6.09 -2.98
C PHE A 163 -5.52 -6.44 -2.67
N ARG A 164 -5.75 -7.72 -2.43
CA ARG A 164 -7.04 -8.24 -1.98
C ARG A 164 -7.20 -7.99 -0.48
N PRO A 165 -8.31 -7.35 -0.01
CA PRO A 165 -8.51 -7.03 1.41
C PRO A 165 -8.35 -8.24 2.33
N GLY A 166 -9.00 -9.36 2.01
CA GLY A 166 -8.92 -10.58 2.83
C GLY A 166 -7.50 -11.13 2.92
N ALA A 167 -6.77 -11.20 1.79
CA ALA A 167 -5.40 -11.67 1.78
C ALA A 167 -4.45 -10.77 2.61
N TYR A 168 -4.68 -9.44 2.58
CA TYR A 168 -3.91 -8.50 3.39
C TYR A 168 -4.21 -8.63 4.88
N LEU A 169 -5.49 -8.76 5.26
CA LEU A 169 -5.92 -8.85 6.65
C LEU A 169 -5.51 -10.17 7.32
N ASP A 170 -5.26 -11.22 6.55
CA ASP A 170 -4.72 -12.50 7.03
C ASP A 170 -3.22 -12.44 7.35
N LEU A 171 -2.51 -11.39 6.88
CA LEU A 171 -1.09 -11.22 7.17
C LEU A 171 -0.88 -10.81 8.63
N PRO A 172 0.25 -11.21 9.24
CA PRO A 172 0.60 -10.77 10.58
C PRO A 172 0.83 -9.25 10.59
N TYR A 173 0.11 -8.56 11.46
CA TYR A 173 0.28 -7.12 11.61
C TYR A 173 1.51 -6.78 12.46
N PHE A 174 2.32 -5.85 11.96
CA PHE A 174 3.40 -5.18 12.71
C PHE A 174 3.70 -3.80 12.09
N GLU A 175 4.35 -2.90 12.84
CA GLU A 175 4.43 -1.48 12.51
C GLU A 175 5.00 -1.17 11.12
N THR A 176 6.01 -1.90 10.66
CA THR A 176 6.68 -1.63 9.38
C THR A 176 6.27 -2.59 8.26
N MET A 177 5.21 -3.39 8.45
CA MET A 177 4.80 -4.45 7.52
C MET A 177 4.61 -3.98 6.07
N HIS A 178 4.23 -2.71 5.85
CA HIS A 178 4.02 -2.15 4.51
C HIS A 178 5.26 -2.23 3.61
N ARG A 179 6.47 -2.36 4.18
CA ARG A 179 7.74 -2.52 3.45
C ARG A 179 7.99 -3.97 3.05
N PHE A 180 7.33 -4.92 3.68
CA PHE A 180 7.55 -6.34 3.54
C PHE A 180 6.39 -7.09 2.87
N LEU A 181 5.37 -6.36 2.40
CA LEU A 181 4.20 -6.97 1.78
C LEU A 181 4.54 -7.99 0.68
N PRO A 182 5.47 -7.73 -0.26
CA PRO A 182 5.82 -8.72 -1.26
C PRO A 182 6.27 -10.06 -0.66
N ALA A 183 7.17 -10.01 0.33
CA ALA A 183 7.66 -11.21 1.00
C ALA A 183 6.57 -11.93 1.80
N LEU A 184 5.69 -11.18 2.47
CA LEU A 184 4.60 -11.71 3.25
C LEU A 184 3.55 -12.41 2.37
N PHE A 185 3.16 -11.78 1.26
CA PHE A 185 2.21 -12.38 0.30
C PHE A 185 2.77 -13.64 -0.34
N LEU A 186 4.05 -13.64 -0.76
CA LEU A 186 4.71 -14.84 -1.29
C LEU A 186 4.77 -15.98 -0.27
N ALA A 187 5.14 -15.66 0.99
CA ALA A 187 5.19 -16.65 2.07
C ALA A 187 3.80 -17.25 2.37
N ASP A 188 2.75 -16.48 2.13
CA ASP A 188 1.36 -16.91 2.28
C ASP A 188 0.83 -17.70 1.07
N GLY A 189 1.63 -17.81 0.01
CA GLY A 189 1.33 -18.62 -1.19
C GLY A 189 0.67 -17.87 -2.32
N TRP A 190 0.59 -16.53 -2.24
CA TRP A 190 0.11 -15.69 -3.33
C TRP A 190 1.19 -15.41 -4.37
N LYS A 191 0.79 -15.16 -5.61
CA LYS A 191 1.66 -14.51 -6.60
C LYS A 191 1.74 -13.02 -6.30
N VAL A 192 2.91 -12.44 -6.55
CA VAL A 192 3.16 -10.98 -6.48
C VAL A 192 3.51 -10.51 -7.89
N ASP A 193 2.73 -9.56 -8.41
CA ASP A 193 3.02 -8.90 -9.69
C ASP A 193 3.72 -7.55 -9.44
N LEU A 194 4.59 -7.15 -10.35
CA LEU A 194 5.42 -5.95 -10.26
C LEU A 194 5.15 -5.05 -11.47
N VAL A 195 4.78 -3.80 -11.20
CA VAL A 195 4.47 -2.80 -12.24
C VAL A 195 5.46 -1.64 -12.15
N ASP A 196 6.14 -1.35 -13.25
CA ASP A 196 6.99 -0.17 -13.31
C ASP A 196 6.14 1.10 -13.30
N VAL A 197 6.45 2.02 -12.37
CA VAL A 197 5.72 3.29 -12.19
C VAL A 197 6.70 4.46 -12.16
N VAL A 198 6.20 5.64 -12.48
CA VAL A 198 6.97 6.89 -12.42
C VAL A 198 6.40 7.76 -11.32
N ASP A 199 7.24 8.13 -10.34
CA ASP A 199 6.85 9.11 -9.32
C ASP A 199 6.90 10.53 -9.89
N ARG A 200 5.96 11.34 -9.43
CA ARG A 200 5.94 12.79 -9.68
C ARG A 200 6.83 13.52 -8.67
N PRO A 201 7.28 14.74 -8.97
CA PRO A 201 7.85 15.61 -7.95
C PRO A 201 6.83 15.87 -6.84
N ARG A 202 7.30 15.91 -5.58
CA ARG A 202 6.45 16.33 -4.46
C ARG A 202 6.00 17.79 -4.70
N ARG A 203 4.73 18.07 -4.50
CA ARG A 203 4.16 19.40 -4.72
C ARG A 203 4.39 20.31 -3.52
N HIS A 204 4.02 19.83 -2.33
CA HIS A 204 4.12 20.60 -1.08
C HIS A 204 4.79 19.78 0.02
N GLY A 205 5.41 20.48 1.00
CA GLY A 205 6.00 19.87 2.17
C GLY A 205 7.44 19.36 2.00
N VAL A 206 8.07 19.00 3.11
CA VAL A 206 9.43 18.44 3.19
C VAL A 206 9.41 17.01 3.71
N SER A 207 10.37 16.17 3.25
CA SER A 207 10.48 14.80 3.72
C SER A 207 10.77 14.74 5.24
N LYS A 208 9.87 14.14 6.00
CA LYS A 208 9.89 14.12 7.48
C LYS A 208 10.87 13.11 8.10
N TYR A 209 11.58 12.31 7.29
CA TYR A 209 12.38 11.19 7.80
C TYR A 209 13.83 11.24 7.34
N GLY A 210 14.76 11.15 8.28
CA GLY A 210 16.21 10.95 8.05
C GLY A 210 16.50 9.55 7.50
N ASN A 211 17.54 9.42 6.67
CA ASN A 211 17.90 8.15 6.02
C ASN A 211 18.54 7.13 6.98
N LEU A 212 19.23 7.59 8.04
CA LEU A 212 19.92 6.75 9.02
C LEU A 212 18.95 6.01 9.95
N ASP A 213 17.94 6.71 10.48
CA ASP A 213 16.94 6.11 11.37
C ASP A 213 16.16 4.99 10.68
N ARG A 214 15.86 5.17 9.36
CA ARG A 214 15.20 4.15 8.54
C ARG A 214 16.03 2.88 8.35
N LEU A 215 17.36 3.01 8.31
CA LEU A 215 18.26 1.88 8.12
C LEU A 215 18.40 1.06 9.41
N LEU A 216 18.53 1.74 10.57
CA LEU A 216 18.69 1.07 11.86
C LEU A 216 17.44 0.30 12.29
N VAL A 217 16.24 0.83 12.03
CA VAL A 217 14.97 0.13 12.29
C VAL A 217 14.74 -1.01 11.29
N GLY A 218 15.20 -0.87 10.06
CA GLY A 218 14.94 -1.85 9.01
C GLY A 218 15.69 -3.17 9.14
N ILE A 219 16.84 -3.20 9.85
CA ILE A 219 17.65 -4.42 10.00
C ILE A 219 17.00 -5.46 10.93
N PRO A 220 16.58 -5.11 12.16
CA PRO A 220 15.84 -6.03 13.02
C PRO A 220 14.57 -6.56 12.35
N ASP A 221 13.81 -5.69 11.68
CA ASP A 221 12.60 -6.06 10.97
C ASP A 221 12.87 -7.09 9.86
N LEU A 222 13.99 -6.92 9.12
CA LEU A 222 14.38 -7.85 8.07
C LEU A 222 14.59 -9.27 8.60
N PHE A 223 15.30 -9.40 9.73
CA PHE A 223 15.52 -10.70 10.38
C PHE A 223 14.23 -11.27 10.97
N GLY A 224 13.43 -10.43 11.59
CA GLY A 224 12.10 -10.79 12.11
C GLY A 224 11.18 -11.33 11.02
N VAL A 225 11.10 -10.64 9.88
CA VAL A 225 10.30 -11.08 8.74
C VAL A 225 10.88 -12.34 8.10
N ALA A 226 12.20 -12.46 7.96
CA ALA A 226 12.82 -13.68 7.44
C ALA A 226 12.54 -14.90 8.33
N TRP A 227 12.56 -14.72 9.65
CA TRP A 227 12.15 -15.77 10.59
C TRP A 227 10.66 -16.11 10.46
N LEU A 228 9.80 -15.08 10.43
CA LEU A 228 8.36 -15.22 10.35
C LEU A 228 7.92 -15.96 9.07
N THR A 229 8.45 -15.56 7.91
CA THR A 229 8.11 -16.14 6.61
C THR A 229 8.53 -17.62 6.50
N ARG A 230 9.65 -18.01 7.12
CA ARG A 230 10.08 -19.43 7.18
C ARG A 230 9.20 -20.30 8.08
N ARG A 231 8.55 -19.73 9.09
CA ARG A 231 7.69 -20.44 10.04
C ARG A 231 6.20 -20.37 9.71
N ARG A 232 5.80 -19.44 8.87
CA ARG A 232 4.41 -19.24 8.50
C ARG A 232 3.91 -20.43 7.68
N ARG A 233 2.78 -21.00 8.08
CA ARG A 233 2.00 -21.91 7.24
C ARG A 233 1.18 -21.08 6.28
N LYS A 234 0.93 -21.60 5.07
CA LYS A 234 0.07 -20.95 4.07
C LYS A 234 -1.30 -20.67 4.67
N SER A 235 -1.87 -19.52 4.32
CA SER A 235 -3.23 -19.16 4.74
C SER A 235 -4.25 -20.22 4.30
N PRO A 236 -5.28 -20.49 5.13
CA PRO A 236 -6.42 -21.31 4.73
C PRO A 236 -7.06 -20.87 3.42
N ILE A 237 -7.10 -19.55 3.15
CA ILE A 237 -7.64 -18.99 1.89
C ILE A 237 -6.77 -19.41 0.70
N ALA A 238 -5.45 -19.28 0.81
CA ALA A 238 -4.52 -19.71 -0.24
C ALA A 238 -4.54 -21.21 -0.48
N LEU A 239 -4.81 -22.01 0.57
CA LEU A 239 -4.95 -23.46 0.46
C LEU A 239 -6.28 -23.88 -0.18
N ALA A 240 -7.39 -23.23 0.20
CA ALA A 240 -8.71 -23.53 -0.36
C ALA A 240 -8.76 -23.30 -1.88
N ARG A 241 -8.08 -22.25 -2.38
CA ARG A 241 -7.97 -21.97 -3.83
C ARG A 241 -7.25 -23.09 -4.57
N LYS A 242 -6.13 -23.58 -4.05
CA LYS A 242 -5.39 -24.70 -4.66
C LYS A 242 -6.15 -26.03 -4.61
N GLY A 243 -7.12 -26.18 -3.73
CA GLY A 243 -8.04 -27.31 -3.71
C GLY A 243 -9.02 -27.26 -4.87
N GLN A 244 -9.57 -26.08 -5.18
CA GLN A 244 -10.52 -25.88 -6.28
C GLN A 244 -9.87 -26.06 -7.67
N GLU A 245 -8.58 -25.71 -7.84
CA GLU A 245 -7.84 -25.91 -9.10
C GLU A 245 -7.52 -27.38 -9.40
N LYS A 246 -7.59 -28.28 -8.40
CA LYS A 246 -7.36 -29.73 -8.61
C LYS A 246 -8.63 -30.50 -8.94
N GLU A 247 -9.80 -29.89 -8.73
CA GLU A 247 -11.12 -30.49 -9.00
C GLU A 247 -11.76 -29.98 -10.28
N SER A 248 -11.13 -29.05 -11.00
CA SER A 248 -11.52 -28.54 -12.33
C SER A 248 -10.54 -29.00 -13.40
#